data_edc400545ba564e958d9a1ba98d4e5c1
#
_entry.id   edc400545ba564e958d9a1ba98d4e5c1
#
_cell.length_a   1.000
_cell.length_b   1.000
_cell.length_c   1.000
_cell.angle_alpha   90.00
_cell.angle_beta   90.00
_cell.angle_gamma   90.00
#
_symmetry.space_group_name_H-M   'P 1'
#
loop_
_entity.id
_entity.type
_entity.pdbx_description
1 polymer ?
#
loop_
_entity_poly.entity_id
_entity_poly.type
_entity_poly.pdbx_seq_one_letter_code
_entity_poly.pdbx_strand_id
1 'polypeptide(L)'
;MIRRLAPRRLGTDEEATVVEHLSELRHRLLIAIAAIIPAFLFTFAFHTTLIEWLKRPLPPDKTLVTLGVVEPFTTAVKVSGLAAIAIVLPILVWQVWGFLAPAVDQATQRVLRVFIVIATGLFALGVVFAYFVVLPAAITFLTNFDDTLYDVQIRASYYLSFTSLVLIASGLAFEMPIFILALVRIRVLSYDKLRHNRRIGYALMVAFAVLLPTVDPVSLLFETIPLLILFEVSIWLSKIMEKRWRVGTWAVADEPNEADEADEADEADEPDEPDEPDEPDDEPVDATEPAADTADDETGDAEDATP
;
A
#
# COMPACT_ATOMS: atom_id res chain seq x y z
N MET A 1 -3.87 -41.13 -15.21
CA MET A 1 -4.20 -40.76 -13.82
C MET A 1 -3.93 -39.29 -13.51
N ILE A 2 -3.72 -38.43 -14.53
CA ILE A 2 -3.33 -36.99 -14.41
C ILE A 2 -4.52 -36.00 -14.63
N ARG A 3 -5.73 -36.56 -14.90
CA ARG A 3 -6.91 -35.76 -15.31
C ARG A 3 -7.71 -35.12 -14.15
N ARG A 4 -7.27 -35.27 -12.89
CA ARG A 4 -7.96 -34.75 -11.70
C ARG A 4 -7.36 -33.46 -11.10
N LEU A 5 -6.36 -32.87 -11.73
CA LEU A 5 -5.70 -31.65 -11.22
C LEU A 5 -6.16 -30.36 -11.89
N ALA A 6 -7.11 -30.40 -12.82
CA ALA A 6 -7.72 -29.18 -13.34
C ALA A 6 -8.76 -28.68 -12.34
N PRO A 7 -8.66 -27.46 -11.81
CA PRO A 7 -9.69 -26.89 -10.95
C PRO A 7 -11.02 -26.85 -11.73
N ARG A 8 -12.10 -27.33 -11.11
CA ARG A 8 -13.46 -27.25 -11.64
C ARG A 8 -13.77 -25.77 -11.87
N ARG A 9 -14.08 -25.40 -13.10
CA ARG A 9 -14.56 -24.04 -13.40
C ARG A 9 -15.94 -23.93 -12.79
N LEU A 10 -16.06 -23.11 -11.74
CA LEU A 10 -17.34 -22.73 -11.13
C LEU A 10 -18.16 -21.95 -12.16
N GLY A 11 -19.47 -22.22 -12.22
CA GLY A 11 -20.41 -21.42 -12.98
C GLY A 11 -20.53 -20.02 -12.35
N THR A 12 -21.01 -19.05 -13.13
CA THR A 12 -21.11 -17.62 -12.76
C THR A 12 -22.04 -17.33 -11.58
N ASP A 13 -22.77 -18.32 -11.05
CA ASP A 13 -23.77 -18.19 -9.98
C ASP A 13 -23.46 -19.00 -8.70
N GLU A 14 -22.31 -19.68 -8.61
CA GLU A 14 -21.93 -20.40 -7.39
C GLU A 14 -21.01 -19.49 -6.53
N GLU A 15 -21.52 -19.03 -5.39
CA GLU A 15 -20.69 -18.42 -4.35
C GLU A 15 -19.65 -19.46 -3.89
N ALA A 16 -18.37 -19.17 -4.14
CA ALA A 16 -17.30 -20.06 -3.67
C ALA A 16 -17.33 -20.12 -2.14
N THR A 17 -17.49 -21.31 -1.59
CA THR A 17 -17.43 -21.50 -0.15
C THR A 17 -16.05 -21.07 0.39
N VAL A 18 -15.97 -20.60 1.63
CA VAL A 18 -14.70 -20.22 2.27
C VAL A 18 -13.65 -21.32 2.16
N VAL A 19 -14.08 -22.59 2.19
CA VAL A 19 -13.22 -23.77 2.06
C VAL A 19 -12.63 -23.88 0.65
N GLU A 20 -13.41 -23.59 -0.40
CA GLU A 20 -12.92 -23.61 -1.79
C GLU A 20 -11.90 -22.47 -2.02
N HIS A 21 -12.17 -21.29 -1.46
CA HIS A 21 -11.25 -20.15 -1.53
C HIS A 21 -9.92 -20.43 -0.82
N LEU A 22 -9.96 -21.07 0.36
CA LEU A 22 -8.75 -21.53 1.06
C LEU A 22 -8.00 -22.63 0.29
N SER A 23 -8.71 -23.53 -0.40
CA SER A 23 -8.06 -24.53 -1.23
C SER A 23 -7.35 -23.94 -2.45
N GLU A 24 -7.92 -22.88 -3.03
CA GLU A 24 -7.30 -22.11 -4.11
C GLU A 24 -6.04 -21.38 -3.63
N LEU A 25 -6.10 -20.72 -2.47
CA LEU A 25 -4.93 -20.07 -1.85
C LEU A 25 -3.79 -21.07 -1.63
N ARG A 26 -4.08 -22.26 -1.08
CA ARG A 26 -3.09 -23.32 -0.90
C ARG A 26 -2.43 -23.71 -2.22
N HIS A 27 -3.22 -23.92 -3.26
CA HIS A 27 -2.71 -24.32 -4.57
C HIS A 27 -1.79 -23.24 -5.17
N ARG A 28 -2.18 -21.99 -5.09
CA ARG A 28 -1.39 -20.83 -5.58
C ARG A 28 -0.10 -20.66 -4.79
N LEU A 29 -0.15 -20.84 -3.47
CA LEU A 29 1.06 -20.81 -2.63
C LEU A 29 2.04 -21.92 -3.00
N LEU A 30 1.56 -23.13 -3.27
CA LEU A 30 2.40 -24.24 -3.72
C LEU A 30 3.08 -23.95 -5.07
N ILE A 31 2.38 -23.32 -6.02
CA ILE A 31 2.96 -22.88 -7.30
C ILE A 31 4.05 -21.81 -7.06
N ALA A 32 3.78 -20.84 -6.20
CA ALA A 32 4.76 -19.81 -5.84
C ALA A 32 6.04 -20.41 -5.25
N ILE A 33 5.91 -21.33 -4.28
CA ILE A 33 7.05 -22.03 -3.68
C ILE A 33 7.79 -22.88 -4.73
N ALA A 34 7.05 -23.63 -5.57
CA ALA A 34 7.62 -24.42 -6.63
C ALA A 34 8.38 -23.60 -7.69
N ALA A 35 8.00 -22.34 -7.88
CA ALA A 35 8.73 -21.42 -8.76
C ALA A 35 9.98 -20.83 -8.07
N ILE A 36 9.93 -20.55 -6.76
CA ILE A 36 11.05 -19.99 -6.01
C ILE A 36 12.22 -20.98 -5.90
N ILE A 37 11.95 -22.28 -5.70
CA ILE A 37 13.01 -23.27 -5.51
C ILE A 37 13.99 -23.34 -6.71
N PRO A 38 13.55 -23.55 -7.97
CA PRO A 38 14.46 -23.57 -9.10
C PRO A 38 15.13 -22.21 -9.35
N ALA A 39 14.44 -21.10 -9.12
CA ALA A 39 15.01 -19.77 -9.20
C ALA A 39 16.12 -19.57 -8.16
N PHE A 40 15.93 -20.05 -6.94
CA PHE A 40 16.95 -20.02 -5.90
C PHE A 40 18.18 -20.87 -6.27
N LEU A 41 17.99 -22.08 -6.77
CA LEU A 41 19.10 -22.92 -7.22
C LEU A 41 19.88 -22.25 -8.35
N PHE A 42 19.19 -21.62 -9.29
CA PHE A 42 19.80 -20.86 -10.36
C PHE A 42 20.60 -19.65 -9.82
N THR A 43 19.99 -18.81 -9.01
CA THR A 43 20.66 -17.62 -8.44
C THR A 43 21.80 -18.00 -7.53
N PHE A 44 21.68 -19.10 -6.78
CA PHE A 44 22.75 -19.60 -5.93
C PHE A 44 23.94 -20.15 -6.74
N ALA A 45 23.70 -20.78 -7.89
CA ALA A 45 24.79 -21.19 -8.81
C ALA A 45 25.58 -19.98 -9.33
N PHE A 46 24.97 -18.82 -9.47
CA PHE A 46 25.58 -17.58 -9.94
C PHE A 46 25.81 -16.54 -8.83
N HIS A 47 25.86 -16.96 -7.55
CA HIS A 47 25.98 -16.03 -6.42
C HIS A 47 27.21 -15.14 -6.46
N THR A 48 28.35 -15.63 -6.99
CA THR A 48 29.56 -14.82 -7.13
C THR A 48 29.36 -13.62 -8.05
N THR A 49 28.76 -13.85 -9.21
CA THR A 49 28.42 -12.78 -10.17
C THR A 49 27.42 -11.79 -9.58
N LEU A 50 26.41 -12.28 -8.85
CA LEU A 50 25.45 -11.42 -8.17
C LEU A 50 26.12 -10.54 -7.11
N ILE A 51 26.99 -11.12 -6.28
CA ILE A 51 27.71 -10.38 -5.24
C ILE A 51 28.65 -9.35 -5.87
N GLU A 52 29.38 -9.70 -6.94
CA GLU A 52 30.22 -8.75 -7.66
C GLU A 52 29.42 -7.57 -8.22
N TRP A 53 28.22 -7.85 -8.73
CA TRP A 53 27.33 -6.80 -9.24
C TRP A 53 26.82 -5.89 -8.13
N LEU A 54 26.41 -6.47 -7.00
CA LEU A 54 25.97 -5.72 -5.82
C LEU A 54 27.09 -4.90 -5.16
N LYS A 55 28.35 -5.26 -5.37
CA LYS A 55 29.51 -4.50 -4.87
C LYS A 55 29.84 -3.26 -5.70
N ARG A 56 29.38 -3.15 -6.94
CA ARG A 56 29.74 -2.02 -7.83
C ARG A 56 29.38 -0.63 -7.30
N PRO A 57 28.23 -0.43 -6.57
CA PRO A 57 27.93 0.88 -5.99
C PRO A 57 28.87 1.29 -4.84
N LEU A 58 29.70 0.37 -4.33
CA LEU A 58 30.65 0.66 -3.26
C LEU A 58 31.80 1.54 -3.78
N PRO A 59 32.23 2.58 -3.02
CA PRO A 59 33.41 3.37 -3.36
C PRO A 59 34.65 2.51 -3.54
N PRO A 60 35.55 2.82 -4.52
CA PRO A 60 36.70 1.98 -4.87
C PRO A 60 37.76 1.88 -3.77
N ASP A 61 37.77 2.81 -2.82
CA ASP A 61 38.65 2.82 -1.65
C ASP A 61 38.17 1.93 -0.51
N LYS A 62 36.92 1.45 -0.57
CA LYS A 62 36.28 0.63 0.47
C LYS A 62 36.24 -0.84 0.05
N THR A 63 36.56 -1.72 1.01
CA THR A 63 36.52 -3.17 0.82
C THR A 63 35.53 -3.82 1.80
N LEU A 64 34.92 -4.93 1.36
CA LEU A 64 34.05 -5.70 2.25
C LEU A 64 34.92 -6.64 3.10
N VAL A 65 34.64 -6.63 4.41
CA VAL A 65 35.28 -7.52 5.37
C VAL A 65 34.30 -8.58 5.88
N THR A 66 34.75 -9.77 6.15
CA THR A 66 34.01 -10.85 6.79
C THR A 66 34.60 -11.11 8.16
N LEU A 67 33.76 -11.22 9.19
CA LEU A 67 34.21 -11.42 10.58
C LEU A 67 33.98 -12.85 11.09
N GLY A 68 33.20 -13.64 10.35
CA GLY A 68 32.90 -15.02 10.75
C GLY A 68 33.07 -16.01 9.61
N VAL A 69 33.46 -17.23 9.95
CA VAL A 69 33.74 -18.32 8.99
C VAL A 69 32.47 -18.68 8.17
N VAL A 70 31.30 -18.64 8.79
CA VAL A 70 30.01 -19.00 8.16
C VAL A 70 29.39 -17.84 7.38
N GLU A 71 29.87 -16.62 7.63
CA GLU A 71 29.30 -15.39 7.08
C GLU A 71 29.27 -15.36 5.54
N PRO A 72 30.30 -15.73 4.80
CA PRO A 72 30.26 -15.75 3.33
C PRO A 72 29.16 -16.66 2.79
N PHE A 73 29.02 -17.85 3.37
CA PHE A 73 27.99 -18.81 2.95
C PHE A 73 26.57 -18.30 3.22
N THR A 74 26.31 -17.84 4.44
CA THR A 74 24.97 -17.33 4.81
C THR A 74 24.59 -16.09 4.02
N THR A 75 25.57 -15.26 3.68
CA THR A 75 25.37 -14.08 2.83
C THR A 75 25.03 -14.48 1.40
N ALA A 76 25.76 -15.45 0.82
CA ALA A 76 25.46 -15.98 -0.50
C ALA A 76 24.03 -16.57 -0.56
N VAL A 77 23.62 -17.33 0.46
CA VAL A 77 22.25 -17.88 0.57
C VAL A 77 21.20 -16.76 0.61
N LYS A 78 21.41 -15.73 1.43
CA LYS A 78 20.47 -14.58 1.56
C LYS A 78 20.35 -13.80 0.25
N VAL A 79 21.47 -13.41 -0.35
CA VAL A 79 21.50 -12.68 -1.63
C VAL A 79 20.81 -13.48 -2.72
N SER A 80 21.10 -14.77 -2.82
CA SER A 80 20.48 -15.64 -3.82
C SER A 80 18.98 -15.83 -3.57
N GLY A 81 18.56 -15.95 -2.32
CA GLY A 81 17.16 -16.04 -1.96
C GLY A 81 16.36 -14.79 -2.36
N LEU A 82 16.90 -13.62 -2.05
CA LEU A 82 16.30 -12.36 -2.44
C LEU A 82 16.26 -12.18 -3.98
N ALA A 83 17.37 -12.51 -4.66
CA ALA A 83 17.40 -12.47 -6.12
C ALA A 83 16.40 -13.46 -6.77
N ALA A 84 16.21 -14.64 -6.17
CA ALA A 84 15.21 -15.61 -6.63
C ALA A 84 13.78 -15.04 -6.54
N ILE A 85 13.45 -14.38 -5.42
CA ILE A 85 12.16 -13.71 -5.24
C ILE A 85 11.97 -12.64 -6.33
N ALA A 86 12.98 -11.82 -6.59
CA ALA A 86 12.94 -10.80 -7.63
C ALA A 86 12.69 -11.38 -9.03
N ILE A 87 13.35 -12.48 -9.38
CA ILE A 87 13.16 -13.15 -10.67
C ILE A 87 11.77 -13.78 -10.82
N VAL A 88 11.24 -14.33 -9.73
CA VAL A 88 9.92 -15.01 -9.71
C VAL A 88 8.76 -14.02 -9.55
N LEU A 89 9.05 -12.74 -9.31
CA LEU A 89 8.02 -11.73 -9.07
C LEU A 89 6.88 -11.73 -10.10
N PRO A 90 7.11 -11.84 -11.42
CA PRO A 90 6.02 -11.90 -12.39
C PRO A 90 5.05 -13.06 -12.13
N ILE A 91 5.59 -14.21 -11.70
CA ILE A 91 4.78 -15.38 -11.34
C ILE A 91 4.03 -15.11 -10.03
N LEU A 92 4.68 -14.48 -9.04
CA LEU A 92 4.04 -14.12 -7.78
C LEU A 92 2.89 -13.14 -8.01
N VAL A 93 3.10 -12.11 -8.80
CA VAL A 93 2.06 -11.15 -9.20
C VAL A 93 0.90 -11.87 -9.89
N TRP A 94 1.19 -12.81 -10.81
CA TRP A 94 0.16 -13.63 -11.44
C TRP A 94 -0.64 -14.45 -10.41
N GLN A 95 0.01 -15.07 -9.42
CA GLN A 95 -0.68 -15.85 -8.40
C GLN A 95 -1.60 -14.97 -7.53
N VAL A 96 -1.11 -13.78 -7.12
CA VAL A 96 -1.91 -12.82 -6.35
C VAL A 96 -3.12 -12.34 -7.16
N TRP A 97 -2.91 -11.93 -8.40
CA TRP A 97 -4.01 -11.50 -9.27
C TRP A 97 -4.99 -12.61 -9.59
N GLY A 98 -4.52 -13.82 -9.82
CA GLY A 98 -5.36 -14.96 -10.05
C GLY A 98 -6.23 -15.31 -8.83
N PHE A 99 -5.75 -15.05 -7.61
CA PHE A 99 -6.51 -15.20 -6.37
C PHE A 99 -7.61 -14.15 -6.24
N LEU A 100 -7.37 -12.93 -6.72
CA LEU A 100 -8.35 -11.84 -6.75
C LEU A 100 -9.33 -11.96 -7.95
N ALA A 101 -9.01 -12.77 -8.95
CA ALA A 101 -9.75 -12.88 -10.21
C ALA A 101 -11.18 -13.45 -10.10
N PRO A 102 -11.56 -14.32 -9.14
CA PRO A 102 -12.95 -14.75 -8.98
C PRO A 102 -13.93 -13.60 -8.69
N ALA A 103 -13.43 -12.52 -8.12
CA ALA A 103 -14.20 -11.30 -7.85
C ALA A 103 -14.39 -10.41 -9.10
N VAL A 104 -13.90 -10.82 -10.29
CA VAL A 104 -13.83 -9.95 -11.48
C VAL A 104 -14.23 -10.70 -12.76
N ASP A 105 -15.07 -10.06 -13.59
CA ASP A 105 -15.65 -10.58 -14.84
C ASP A 105 -14.64 -11.17 -15.85
N GLN A 106 -15.10 -12.09 -16.71
CA GLN A 106 -14.31 -12.75 -17.77
C GLN A 106 -13.65 -11.77 -18.76
N ALA A 107 -14.25 -10.60 -19.03
CA ALA A 107 -13.65 -9.54 -19.83
C ALA A 107 -12.32 -9.02 -19.22
N THR A 108 -12.15 -9.18 -17.92
CA THR A 108 -10.98 -8.71 -17.15
C THR A 108 -9.77 -9.63 -17.32
N GLN A 109 -9.91 -10.87 -17.74
CA GLN A 109 -8.77 -11.79 -17.91
C GLN A 109 -7.77 -11.31 -19.00
N ARG A 110 -8.23 -10.58 -20.01
CA ARG A 110 -7.33 -9.96 -21.00
C ARG A 110 -6.58 -8.79 -20.40
N VAL A 111 -7.25 -8.00 -19.58
CA VAL A 111 -6.68 -6.86 -18.86
C VAL A 111 -5.63 -7.35 -17.86
N LEU A 112 -5.85 -8.50 -17.20
CA LEU A 112 -4.93 -9.08 -16.23
C LEU A 112 -3.52 -9.32 -16.81
N ARG A 113 -3.42 -9.83 -18.03
CA ARG A 113 -2.10 -10.03 -18.69
C ARG A 113 -1.35 -8.71 -18.87
N VAL A 114 -2.07 -7.67 -19.28
CA VAL A 114 -1.47 -6.33 -19.41
C VAL A 114 -0.99 -5.78 -18.08
N PHE A 115 -1.77 -5.97 -17.01
CA PHE A 115 -1.39 -5.58 -15.65
C PHE A 115 -0.11 -6.28 -15.18
N ILE A 116 0.03 -7.59 -15.43
CA ILE A 116 1.23 -8.35 -15.05
C ILE A 116 2.47 -7.84 -15.79
N VAL A 117 2.35 -7.56 -17.08
CA VAL A 117 3.48 -7.02 -17.86
C VAL A 117 3.89 -5.64 -17.36
N ILE A 118 2.91 -4.77 -17.08
CA ILE A 118 3.18 -3.43 -16.54
C ILE A 118 3.78 -3.55 -15.13
N ALA A 119 3.23 -4.41 -14.26
CA ALA A 119 3.76 -4.68 -12.93
C ALA A 119 5.23 -5.11 -13.01
N THR A 120 5.52 -6.14 -13.78
CA THR A 120 6.90 -6.61 -13.98
C THR A 120 7.83 -5.49 -14.47
N GLY A 121 7.33 -4.64 -15.38
CA GLY A 121 8.08 -3.48 -15.90
C GLY A 121 8.33 -2.42 -14.82
N LEU A 122 7.32 -2.10 -14.00
CA LEU A 122 7.45 -1.16 -12.89
C LEU A 122 8.40 -1.68 -11.81
N PHE A 123 8.29 -2.95 -11.44
CA PHE A 123 9.22 -3.57 -10.51
C PHE A 123 10.67 -3.47 -11.02
N ALA A 124 10.92 -3.87 -12.28
CA ALA A 124 12.24 -3.76 -12.87
C ALA A 124 12.75 -2.32 -12.88
N LEU A 125 11.87 -1.35 -13.18
CA LEU A 125 12.18 0.08 -13.14
C LEU A 125 12.56 0.52 -11.72
N GLY A 126 11.82 0.07 -10.69
CA GLY A 126 12.12 0.34 -9.29
C GLY A 126 13.47 -0.23 -8.85
N VAL A 127 13.79 -1.46 -9.25
CA VAL A 127 15.09 -2.08 -9.00
C VAL A 127 16.22 -1.30 -9.68
N VAL A 128 16.05 -0.91 -10.95
CA VAL A 128 17.02 -0.11 -11.70
C VAL A 128 17.20 1.26 -11.05
N PHE A 129 16.11 1.91 -10.66
CA PHE A 129 16.15 3.20 -9.96
C PHE A 129 16.90 3.08 -8.63
N ALA A 130 16.60 2.07 -7.83
CA ALA A 130 17.30 1.85 -6.57
C ALA A 130 18.79 1.59 -6.78
N TYR A 131 19.14 0.80 -7.79
CA TYR A 131 20.54 0.45 -8.07
C TYR A 131 21.38 1.66 -8.52
N PHE A 132 20.85 2.51 -9.38
CA PHE A 132 21.62 3.61 -9.98
C PHE A 132 21.44 4.95 -9.25
N VAL A 133 20.38 5.12 -8.45
CA VAL A 133 20.08 6.39 -7.77
C VAL A 133 20.13 6.24 -6.26
N VAL A 134 19.31 5.35 -5.68
CA VAL A 134 19.17 5.25 -4.22
C VAL A 134 20.46 4.71 -3.58
N LEU A 135 20.96 3.58 -4.06
CA LEU A 135 22.14 2.93 -3.47
C LEU A 135 23.41 3.79 -3.52
N PRO A 136 23.79 4.42 -4.65
CA PRO A 136 24.95 5.30 -4.65
C PRO A 136 24.81 6.48 -3.68
N ALA A 137 23.61 7.09 -3.62
CA ALA A 137 23.34 8.19 -2.69
C ALA A 137 23.44 7.73 -1.24
N ALA A 138 22.79 6.61 -0.89
CA ALA A 138 22.83 6.01 0.45
C ALA A 138 24.24 5.67 0.89
N ILE A 139 24.97 4.94 0.05
CA ILE A 139 26.33 4.45 0.38
C ILE A 139 27.28 5.63 0.54
N THR A 140 27.21 6.63 -0.37
CA THR A 140 28.03 7.83 -0.27
C THR A 140 27.74 8.61 1.02
N PHE A 141 26.46 8.78 1.36
CA PHE A 141 26.09 9.44 2.61
C PHE A 141 26.60 8.68 3.84
N LEU A 142 26.32 7.37 3.91
CA LEU A 142 26.66 6.55 5.07
C LEU A 142 28.17 6.35 5.24
N THR A 143 28.95 6.28 4.15
CA THR A 143 30.41 6.10 4.23
C THR A 143 31.17 7.38 4.54
N ASN A 144 30.60 8.54 4.21
CA ASN A 144 31.20 9.85 4.46
C ASN A 144 30.66 10.54 5.71
N PHE A 145 29.69 9.92 6.40
CA PHE A 145 29.15 10.46 7.63
C PHE A 145 30.21 10.37 8.74
N ASP A 146 30.66 11.53 9.24
CA ASP A 146 31.72 11.64 10.25
C ASP A 146 33.01 10.89 9.92
N ASP A 147 33.45 10.90 8.64
CA ASP A 147 34.67 10.25 8.15
C ASP A 147 35.97 10.72 8.83
N THR A 148 35.91 11.90 9.47
CA THR A 148 37.02 12.44 10.28
C THR A 148 37.11 11.77 11.67
N LEU A 149 36.05 11.17 12.15
CA LEU A 149 35.98 10.54 13.47
C LEU A 149 36.13 9.02 13.41
N TYR A 150 35.68 8.40 12.31
CA TYR A 150 35.58 6.95 12.20
C TYR A 150 36.23 6.40 10.93
N ASP A 151 37.04 5.37 11.07
CA ASP A 151 37.44 4.53 9.93
C ASP A 151 36.40 3.43 9.70
N VAL A 152 35.52 3.66 8.71
CA VAL A 152 34.38 2.80 8.44
C VAL A 152 34.82 1.52 7.76
N GLN A 153 34.76 0.39 8.47
CA GLN A 153 34.93 -0.95 7.92
C GLN A 153 33.56 -1.56 7.57
N ILE A 154 33.37 -1.90 6.28
CA ILE A 154 32.09 -2.36 5.78
C ILE A 154 31.99 -3.87 5.85
N ARG A 155 31.17 -4.38 6.76
CA ARG A 155 30.92 -5.81 6.89
C ARG A 155 30.09 -6.35 5.73
N ALA A 156 30.56 -7.41 5.07
CA ALA A 156 29.97 -7.99 3.88
C ALA A 156 28.49 -8.39 4.06
N SER A 157 28.16 -9.04 5.16
CA SER A 157 26.79 -9.51 5.43
C SER A 157 25.78 -8.36 5.61
N TYR A 158 26.18 -7.28 6.27
CA TYR A 158 25.32 -6.10 6.44
C TYR A 158 25.13 -5.36 5.13
N TYR A 159 26.22 -5.08 4.42
CA TYR A 159 26.19 -4.37 3.15
C TYR A 159 25.35 -5.10 2.10
N LEU A 160 25.63 -6.38 1.87
CA LEU A 160 24.93 -7.16 0.85
C LEU A 160 23.46 -7.43 1.21
N SER A 161 23.15 -7.60 2.50
CA SER A 161 21.75 -7.70 2.96
C SER A 161 21.00 -6.39 2.77
N PHE A 162 21.60 -5.26 3.15
CA PHE A 162 21.05 -3.92 2.96
C PHE A 162 20.80 -3.65 1.48
N THR A 163 21.82 -3.79 0.64
CA THR A 163 21.73 -3.54 -0.81
C THR A 163 20.64 -4.40 -1.46
N SER A 164 20.62 -5.70 -1.18
CA SER A 164 19.63 -6.62 -1.75
C SER A 164 18.22 -6.27 -1.29
N LEU A 165 18.05 -5.90 -0.01
CA LEU A 165 16.75 -5.56 0.56
C LEU A 165 16.22 -4.24 0.00
N VAL A 166 17.09 -3.22 -0.14
CA VAL A 166 16.74 -1.94 -0.77
C VAL A 166 16.26 -2.15 -2.21
N LEU A 167 16.97 -2.96 -3.01
CA LEU A 167 16.58 -3.24 -4.39
C LEU A 167 15.18 -3.86 -4.50
N ILE A 168 14.90 -4.86 -3.67
CA ILE A 168 13.58 -5.53 -3.69
C ILE A 168 12.50 -4.61 -3.16
N ALA A 169 12.77 -3.93 -2.05
CA ALA A 169 11.80 -3.06 -1.43
C ALA A 169 11.42 -1.89 -2.34
N SER A 170 12.38 -1.26 -3.01
CA SER A 170 12.13 -0.22 -4.01
C SER A 170 11.39 -0.80 -5.23
N GLY A 171 11.75 -1.99 -5.69
CA GLY A 171 11.01 -2.67 -6.75
C GLY A 171 9.55 -2.87 -6.38
N LEU A 172 9.25 -3.37 -5.17
CA LEU A 172 7.89 -3.54 -4.66
C LEU A 172 7.18 -2.19 -4.44
N ALA A 173 7.91 -1.15 -4.05
CA ALA A 173 7.37 0.20 -3.91
C ALA A 173 6.85 0.76 -5.23
N PHE A 174 7.52 0.44 -6.34
CA PHE A 174 7.08 0.83 -7.68
C PHE A 174 5.85 0.06 -8.17
N GLU A 175 5.44 -1.03 -7.51
CA GLU A 175 4.17 -1.72 -7.77
C GLU A 175 2.93 -0.95 -7.22
N MET A 176 3.12 0.09 -6.39
CA MET A 176 2.02 0.86 -5.81
C MET A 176 0.99 1.36 -6.83
N PRO A 177 1.34 1.88 -8.02
CA PRO A 177 0.35 2.28 -9.02
C PRO A 177 -0.58 1.15 -9.42
N ILE A 178 -0.04 -0.04 -9.63
CA ILE A 178 -0.81 -1.22 -10.01
C ILE A 178 -1.70 -1.67 -8.87
N PHE A 179 -1.19 -1.64 -7.64
CA PHE A 179 -1.98 -1.98 -6.45
C PHE A 179 -3.16 -1.02 -6.26
N ILE A 180 -2.95 0.29 -6.43
CA ILE A 180 -4.02 1.29 -6.37
C ILE A 180 -5.05 1.05 -7.48
N LEU A 181 -4.61 0.81 -8.71
CA LEU A 181 -5.51 0.51 -9.83
C LEU A 181 -6.30 -0.78 -9.62
N ALA A 182 -5.69 -1.77 -8.97
CA ALA A 182 -6.37 -2.99 -8.53
C ALA A 182 -7.53 -2.67 -7.59
N LEU A 183 -7.26 -1.86 -6.54
CA LEU A 183 -8.28 -1.45 -5.57
C LEU A 183 -9.39 -0.62 -6.22
N VAL A 184 -9.06 0.19 -7.24
CA VAL A 184 -10.06 0.90 -8.04
C VAL A 184 -10.89 -0.10 -8.86
N ARG A 185 -10.25 -1.11 -9.44
CA ARG A 185 -10.94 -2.12 -10.25
C ARG A 185 -11.94 -2.96 -9.44
N ILE A 186 -11.60 -3.33 -8.21
CA ILE A 186 -12.50 -4.08 -7.29
C ILE A 186 -13.45 -3.15 -6.50
N ARG A 187 -13.54 -1.86 -6.87
CA ARG A 187 -14.43 -0.85 -6.28
C ARG A 187 -14.19 -0.50 -4.80
N VAL A 188 -13.07 -0.88 -4.22
CA VAL A 188 -12.67 -0.44 -2.87
C VAL A 188 -12.32 1.04 -2.87
N LEU A 189 -11.64 1.49 -3.92
CA LEU A 189 -11.29 2.90 -4.15
C LEU A 189 -11.98 3.41 -5.42
N SER A 190 -12.31 4.71 -5.45
CA SER A 190 -12.76 5.43 -6.64
C SER A 190 -11.82 6.59 -6.92
N TYR A 191 -11.81 7.08 -8.16
CA TYR A 191 -11.05 8.28 -8.53
C TYR A 191 -11.41 9.47 -7.63
N ASP A 192 -12.69 9.68 -7.33
CA ASP A 192 -13.15 10.79 -6.51
C ASP A 192 -12.66 10.68 -5.06
N LYS A 193 -12.68 9.48 -4.47
CA LYS A 193 -12.11 9.22 -3.13
C LYS A 193 -10.61 9.50 -3.10
N LEU A 194 -9.86 9.02 -4.12
CA LEU A 194 -8.41 9.25 -4.23
C LEU A 194 -8.10 10.74 -4.38
N ARG A 195 -8.85 11.43 -5.24
CA ARG A 195 -8.68 12.86 -5.48
C ARG A 195 -9.01 13.72 -4.26
N HIS A 196 -10.10 13.41 -3.57
CA HIS A 196 -10.54 14.15 -2.39
C HIS A 196 -9.56 13.95 -1.22
N ASN A 197 -9.07 12.73 -1.03
CA ASN A 197 -8.20 12.36 0.08
C ASN A 197 -6.70 12.33 -0.29
N ARG A 198 -6.24 13.14 -1.24
CA ARG A 198 -4.82 13.20 -1.68
C ARG A 198 -3.86 13.38 -0.51
N ARG A 199 -4.21 14.23 0.47
CA ARG A 199 -3.37 14.49 1.64
C ARG A 199 -3.11 13.22 2.45
N ILE A 200 -4.14 12.40 2.63
CA ILE A 200 -4.02 11.09 3.30
C ILE A 200 -3.16 10.14 2.45
N GLY A 201 -3.35 10.15 1.12
CA GLY A 201 -2.55 9.36 0.20
C GLY A 201 -1.06 9.72 0.27
N TYR A 202 -0.71 11.00 0.28
CA TYR A 202 0.68 11.45 0.44
C TYR A 202 1.26 11.03 1.79
N ALA A 203 0.51 11.23 2.88
CA ALA A 203 0.94 10.78 4.20
C ALA A 203 1.20 9.27 4.25
N LEU A 204 0.34 8.48 3.58
CA LEU A 204 0.50 7.03 3.48
C LEU A 204 1.73 6.65 2.64
N MET A 205 2.02 7.35 1.53
CA MET A 205 3.21 7.11 0.71
C MET A 205 4.49 7.44 1.49
N VAL A 206 4.51 8.55 2.23
CA VAL A 206 5.63 8.90 3.11
C VAL A 206 5.80 7.85 4.21
N ALA A 207 4.71 7.45 4.88
CA ALA A 207 4.75 6.39 5.89
C ALA A 207 5.27 5.06 5.30
N PHE A 208 4.87 4.74 4.08
CA PHE A 208 5.38 3.56 3.38
C PHE A 208 6.86 3.68 3.04
N ALA A 209 7.34 4.86 2.59
CA ALA A 209 8.76 5.11 2.36
C ALA A 209 9.60 4.92 3.64
N VAL A 210 9.08 5.35 4.80
CA VAL A 210 9.75 5.15 6.10
C VAL A 210 9.85 3.66 6.50
N LEU A 211 8.92 2.81 6.02
CA LEU A 211 8.96 1.37 6.25
C LEU A 211 9.96 0.63 5.35
N LEU A 212 10.45 1.28 4.29
CA LEU A 212 11.51 0.71 3.46
C LEU A 212 12.80 0.56 4.27
N PRO A 213 13.67 -0.39 3.92
CA PRO A 213 14.87 -0.69 4.71
C PRO A 213 15.99 0.35 4.54
N THR A 214 15.61 1.60 4.35
CA THR A 214 16.53 2.75 4.28
C THR A 214 16.66 3.37 5.65
N VAL A 215 17.88 3.47 6.15
CA VAL A 215 18.17 3.96 7.51
C VAL A 215 18.68 5.40 7.52
N ASP A 216 18.75 6.04 6.37
CA ASP A 216 19.32 7.37 6.22
C ASP A 216 18.34 8.35 5.54
N PRO A 217 18.39 9.65 5.92
CA PRO A 217 17.46 10.66 5.42
C PRO A 217 17.59 10.92 3.91
N VAL A 218 18.79 10.69 3.34
CA VAL A 218 19.06 10.94 1.92
C VAL A 218 18.34 9.90 1.07
N SER A 219 18.50 8.62 1.40
CA SER A 219 17.80 7.53 0.72
C SER A 219 16.29 7.65 0.87
N LEU A 220 15.82 7.99 2.09
CA LEU A 220 14.39 8.22 2.34
C LEU A 220 13.83 9.30 1.41
N LEU A 221 14.55 10.41 1.20
CA LEU A 221 14.13 11.47 0.30
C LEU A 221 14.09 10.99 -1.16
N PHE A 222 15.13 10.28 -1.62
CA PHE A 222 15.21 9.74 -2.98
C PHE A 222 14.12 8.71 -3.26
N GLU A 223 13.67 7.94 -2.28
CA GLU A 223 12.57 6.99 -2.44
C GLU A 223 11.19 7.65 -2.33
N THR A 224 11.03 8.63 -1.43
CA THR A 224 9.75 9.32 -1.23
C THR A 224 9.30 10.08 -2.47
N ILE A 225 10.21 10.79 -3.15
CA ILE A 225 9.87 11.61 -4.32
C ILE A 225 9.25 10.78 -5.45
N PRO A 226 9.88 9.67 -5.92
CA PRO A 226 9.25 8.81 -6.92
C PRO A 226 7.92 8.21 -6.48
N LEU A 227 7.79 7.81 -5.21
CA LEU A 227 6.54 7.25 -4.68
C LEU A 227 5.39 8.26 -4.76
N LEU A 228 5.65 9.53 -4.44
CA LEU A 228 4.64 10.60 -4.58
C LEU A 228 4.27 10.82 -6.05
N ILE A 229 5.25 10.80 -6.95
CA ILE A 229 5.01 10.90 -8.40
C ILE A 229 4.18 9.71 -8.89
N LEU A 230 4.54 8.49 -8.50
CA LEU A 230 3.83 7.27 -8.84
C LEU A 230 2.39 7.27 -8.30
N PHE A 231 2.17 7.82 -7.10
CA PHE A 231 0.84 7.99 -6.54
C PHE A 231 -0.01 8.95 -7.39
N GLU A 232 0.52 10.11 -7.81
CA GLU A 232 -0.19 11.03 -8.71
C GLU A 232 -0.48 10.41 -10.08
N VAL A 233 0.49 9.67 -10.64
CA VAL A 233 0.28 8.90 -11.86
C VAL A 233 -0.86 7.88 -11.68
N SER A 234 -0.95 7.24 -10.50
CA SER A 234 -2.02 6.30 -10.19
C SER A 234 -3.39 6.97 -10.17
N ILE A 235 -3.51 8.17 -9.60
CA ILE A 235 -4.75 8.97 -9.61
C ILE A 235 -5.14 9.35 -11.04
N TRP A 236 -4.18 9.78 -11.84
CA TRP A 236 -4.43 10.15 -13.24
C TRP A 236 -4.86 8.92 -14.06
N LEU A 237 -4.19 7.80 -13.87
CA LEU A 237 -4.49 6.56 -14.57
C LEU A 237 -5.85 5.97 -14.14
N SER A 238 -6.21 6.08 -12.84
CA SER A 238 -7.52 5.65 -12.33
C SER A 238 -8.67 6.41 -13.00
N LYS A 239 -8.51 7.73 -13.23
CA LYS A 239 -9.49 8.55 -13.96
C LYS A 239 -9.75 8.04 -15.38
N ILE A 240 -8.67 7.68 -16.10
CA ILE A 240 -8.77 7.18 -17.49
C ILE A 240 -9.41 5.80 -17.51
N MET A 241 -9.00 4.93 -16.59
CA MET A 241 -9.46 3.55 -16.56
C MET A 241 -10.90 3.44 -16.05
N GLU A 242 -11.27 4.19 -15.02
CA GLU A 242 -12.65 4.24 -14.53
C GLU A 242 -13.62 4.67 -15.64
N LYS A 243 -13.27 5.72 -16.42
CA LYS A 243 -14.07 6.14 -17.57
C LYS A 243 -14.21 5.03 -18.64
N ARG A 244 -13.13 4.29 -18.91
CA ARG A 244 -13.16 3.18 -19.88
C ARG A 244 -13.96 1.98 -19.36
N TRP A 245 -13.90 1.72 -18.08
CA TRP A 245 -14.63 0.62 -17.44
C TRP A 245 -16.12 0.94 -17.29
N ARG A 246 -16.49 2.19 -17.00
CA ARG A 246 -17.90 2.65 -16.99
C ARG A 246 -18.59 2.48 -18.33
N VAL A 247 -17.91 2.71 -19.44
CA VAL A 247 -18.48 2.58 -20.79
C VAL A 247 -18.73 1.11 -21.18
N GLY A 248 -18.06 0.14 -20.51
CA GLY A 248 -18.15 -1.29 -20.88
C GLY A 248 -19.11 -2.14 -20.05
N THR A 249 -19.46 -1.76 -18.82
CA THR A 249 -20.14 -2.70 -17.91
C THR A 249 -21.10 -2.03 -16.90
N TRP A 250 -21.21 -0.69 -16.85
CA TRP A 250 -21.87 0.04 -15.77
C TRP A 250 -23.10 0.85 -16.20
N ALA A 251 -23.39 0.91 -17.50
CA ALA A 251 -24.55 1.61 -18.02
C ALA A 251 -25.89 0.98 -17.62
N VAL A 252 -25.86 -0.21 -16.98
CA VAL A 252 -27.06 -0.93 -16.53
C VAL A 252 -27.30 -0.80 -15.01
N ALA A 253 -26.29 -0.31 -14.25
CA ALA A 253 -26.38 -0.25 -12.78
C ALA A 253 -26.59 1.17 -12.21
N ASP A 254 -26.51 2.20 -13.05
CA ASP A 254 -26.78 3.60 -12.68
C ASP A 254 -28.06 4.11 -13.40
N GLU A 255 -29.02 3.22 -13.73
CA GLU A 255 -30.38 3.70 -13.91
C GLU A 255 -30.85 4.16 -12.51
N PRO A 256 -31.26 5.44 -12.37
CA PRO A 256 -31.84 5.91 -11.11
C PRO A 256 -32.96 4.95 -10.76
N ASN A 257 -32.94 4.44 -9.54
CA ASN A 257 -34.02 3.61 -9.06
C ASN A 257 -35.28 4.49 -9.11
N GLU A 258 -36.27 4.13 -9.93
CA GLU A 258 -37.55 4.87 -10.05
C GLU A 258 -38.21 5.08 -8.68
N ALA A 259 -37.69 4.41 -7.61
CA ALA A 259 -38.11 4.63 -6.22
C ALA A 259 -37.49 5.88 -5.60
N ASP A 260 -36.32 6.36 -6.06
CA ASP A 260 -35.68 7.57 -5.52
C ASP A 260 -36.31 8.84 -6.15
N GLU A 261 -36.88 8.72 -7.38
CA GLU A 261 -37.66 9.81 -7.99
C GLU A 261 -39.11 9.91 -7.43
N ALA A 262 -39.61 8.83 -6.82
CA ALA A 262 -40.92 8.84 -6.17
C ALA A 262 -40.90 9.52 -4.79
N ASP A 263 -39.77 9.41 -4.05
CA ASP A 263 -39.61 10.08 -2.76
C ASP A 263 -39.36 11.59 -2.91
N GLU A 264 -38.72 12.06 -4.00
CA GLU A 264 -38.56 13.50 -4.29
C GLU A 264 -39.89 14.15 -4.82
N ALA A 265 -40.79 13.35 -5.37
CA ALA A 265 -42.10 13.85 -5.83
C ALA A 265 -43.13 13.99 -4.69
N ASP A 266 -43.01 13.21 -3.62
CA ASP A 266 -43.87 13.29 -2.45
C ASP A 266 -43.52 14.46 -1.49
N GLU A 267 -42.24 14.95 -1.50
CA GLU A 267 -41.84 16.13 -0.73
C GLU A 267 -42.27 17.47 -1.38
N ALA A 268 -42.70 17.46 -2.66
CA ALA A 268 -43.07 18.68 -3.39
C ALA A 268 -44.56 19.05 -3.28
N ASP A 269 -45.40 18.23 -2.66
CA ASP A 269 -46.85 18.41 -2.63
C ASP A 269 -47.45 18.57 -1.20
N GLU A 270 -46.67 18.94 -0.18
CA GLU A 270 -47.23 19.42 1.06
C GLU A 270 -47.74 20.85 0.88
N PRO A 271 -49.07 21.10 0.98
CA PRO A 271 -49.58 22.46 0.90
C PRO A 271 -49.22 23.25 2.16
N ASP A 272 -48.74 24.48 1.96
CA ASP A 272 -48.48 25.47 3.00
C ASP A 272 -49.62 25.48 4.03
N GLU A 273 -49.33 25.21 5.30
CA GLU A 273 -50.27 25.41 6.40
C GLU A 273 -50.66 26.89 6.47
N PRO A 274 -51.97 27.24 6.61
CA PRO A 274 -52.40 28.61 6.70
C PRO A 274 -51.97 29.24 8.03
N ASP A 275 -51.39 30.45 7.93
CA ASP A 275 -50.97 31.30 9.03
C ASP A 275 -52.08 31.36 10.13
N GLU A 276 -51.71 30.98 11.36
CA GLU A 276 -52.56 31.24 12.54
C GLU A 276 -52.64 32.76 12.80
N PRO A 277 -53.84 33.30 13.12
CA PRO A 277 -54.00 34.72 13.38
C PRO A 277 -53.38 35.13 14.73
N ASP A 278 -52.71 36.27 14.72
CA ASP A 278 -52.12 36.96 15.87
C ASP A 278 -53.07 37.07 17.04
N GLU A 279 -52.72 36.54 18.21
CA GLU A 279 -53.41 36.87 19.48
C GLU A 279 -52.89 38.22 19.99
N PRO A 280 -53.85 39.08 20.54
CA PRO A 280 -53.48 40.41 21.00
C PRO A 280 -52.78 40.40 22.35
N ASP A 281 -51.83 41.33 22.47
CA ASP A 281 -51.11 41.72 23.68
C ASP A 281 -52.10 42.08 24.84
N ASP A 282 -52.05 41.38 25.96
CA ASP A 282 -52.54 41.82 27.25
C ASP A 282 -51.43 41.77 28.31
N GLU A 283 -50.83 42.95 28.55
CA GLU A 283 -50.20 43.25 29.86
C GLU A 283 -51.24 43.38 30.95
N PRO A 284 -50.97 42.93 32.19
CA PRO A 284 -50.92 43.89 33.28
C PRO A 284 -49.85 43.59 34.36
N VAL A 285 -49.15 44.66 34.63
CA VAL A 285 -48.84 45.34 35.90
C VAL A 285 -48.73 44.55 37.21
N ASP A 286 -47.51 44.65 37.75
CA ASP A 286 -47.11 45.02 39.10
C ASP A 286 -47.73 44.33 40.32
N ALA A 287 -46.90 43.78 41.15
CA ALA A 287 -46.80 44.07 42.60
C ALA A 287 -45.87 43.13 43.39
N THR A 288 -44.88 43.79 43.97
CA THR A 288 -44.39 43.59 45.36
C THR A 288 -43.55 42.37 45.71
N GLU A 289 -42.27 42.67 45.93
CA GLU A 289 -41.41 42.14 47.01
C GLU A 289 -42.13 42.15 48.39
N PRO A 290 -41.70 41.46 49.45
CA PRO A 290 -40.29 41.48 49.91
C PRO A 290 -39.75 40.19 50.64
N ALA A 291 -38.42 40.14 50.70
CA ALA A 291 -37.53 39.94 51.85
C ALA A 291 -37.47 38.64 52.67
N ALA A 292 -36.25 38.42 53.06
CA ALA A 292 -35.72 37.72 54.27
C ALA A 292 -35.40 36.23 54.06
N ASP A 293 -34.39 35.70 54.54
CA ASP A 293 -33.25 36.09 55.39
C ASP A 293 -32.49 34.81 55.69
N THR A 294 -31.20 34.97 56.10
CA THR A 294 -30.39 34.07 56.91
C THR A 294 -29.88 32.75 56.27
N ALA A 295 -28.67 32.59 56.18
CA ALA A 295 -27.53 32.58 57.12
C ALA A 295 -26.92 31.18 57.21
N ASP A 296 -25.65 31.21 57.23
CA ASP A 296 -24.67 30.33 57.95
C ASP A 296 -24.50 28.89 57.43
N ASP A 297 -23.41 28.29 57.44
CA ASP A 297 -22.13 28.49 58.17
C ASP A 297 -21.10 27.50 57.66
N GLU A 298 -19.87 27.93 57.67
CA GLU A 298 -18.61 27.34 58.14
C GLU A 298 -18.06 26.03 57.61
N THR A 299 -16.83 26.19 57.32
CA THR A 299 -15.61 25.43 57.78
C THR A 299 -15.39 24.07 57.10
N GLY A 300 -14.24 23.73 56.80
CA GLY A 300 -12.89 24.06 57.19
C GLY A 300 -11.91 23.07 56.56
N ASP A 301 -10.75 23.57 56.41
CA ASP A 301 -9.43 23.01 56.64
C ASP A 301 -9.04 21.66 56.01
N ALA A 302 -8.02 21.68 55.31
CA ALA A 302 -6.57 21.73 55.61
C ALA A 302 -5.84 20.45 55.24
N GLU A 303 -4.69 20.69 54.62
CA GLU A 303 -3.39 20.01 54.78
C GLU A 303 -3.31 18.50 54.40
N ASP A 304 -2.31 17.99 53.80
CA ASP A 304 -0.87 18.20 53.92
C ASP A 304 -0.09 17.39 52.87
N ALA A 305 0.95 17.99 52.39
CA ALA A 305 2.33 17.54 52.16
C ALA A 305 2.68 16.13 51.68
N THR A 306 3.39 16.21 50.59
CA THR A 306 4.63 15.51 50.18
C THR A 306 5.36 14.59 51.21
N PRO A 307 6.28 13.71 50.76
CA PRO A 307 7.41 14.02 49.90
C PRO A 307 7.48 13.18 48.60
#